data_b9c6bf9fb8caf5200a6090fc72014b84
#
_entry.id   b9c6bf9fb8caf5200a6090fc72014b84
#
_cell.length_a   1.000
_cell.length_b   1.000
_cell.length_c   1.000
_cell.angle_alpha   90.00
_cell.angle_beta   90.00
_cell.angle_gamma   90.00
#
_symmetry.space_group_name_H-M   'P 1'
#
loop_
_entity.id
_entity.type
_entity.pdbx_description
1 polymer ?
#
loop_
_entity_poly.entity_id
_entity_poly.type
_entity_poly.pdbx_seq_one_letter_code
_entity_poly.pdbx_strand_id
1 'polypeptide(L)'
;MAGTLASWAMWYAGTLGWSMHPCKPGAKVPILKGWQHRASADPRDVAAWWREYPGANIGVATGPGSGLMVLDVDGGPGGIGEQSLAALERTHGTLPETFPMQWTGSGAWQAVFAWPAEREIRN
;
A
#
# COMPACT_ATOMS: atom_id res chain seq x y z
N MET A 1 7.95 -22.67 3.78
CA MET A 1 8.95 -21.93 2.98
C MET A 1 8.70 -20.46 3.09
N ALA A 2 9.72 -19.70 3.41
CA ALA A 2 9.61 -18.24 3.35
C ALA A 2 9.43 -17.80 1.90
N GLY A 3 8.44 -16.97 1.62
CA GLY A 3 8.25 -16.40 0.30
C GLY A 3 9.34 -15.38 -0.03
N THR A 4 9.70 -15.28 -1.30
CA THR A 4 10.57 -14.21 -1.80
C THR A 4 9.75 -12.93 -2.04
N LEU A 5 10.43 -11.78 -2.17
CA LEU A 5 9.75 -10.53 -2.55
C LEU A 5 9.00 -10.72 -3.88
N ALA A 6 9.62 -11.39 -4.84
CA ALA A 6 8.98 -11.69 -6.12
C ALA A 6 7.69 -12.52 -5.96
N SER A 7 7.73 -13.57 -5.15
CA SER A 7 6.55 -14.42 -4.94
C SER A 7 5.42 -13.70 -4.22
N TRP A 8 5.74 -12.83 -3.26
CA TRP A 8 4.74 -12.00 -2.59
C TRP A 8 4.14 -10.96 -3.53
N ALA A 9 4.96 -10.29 -4.35
CA ALA A 9 4.46 -9.34 -5.34
C ALA A 9 3.51 -10.01 -6.34
N MET A 10 3.86 -11.21 -6.80
CA MET A 10 3.01 -12.02 -7.68
C MET A 10 1.69 -12.39 -7.02
N TRP A 11 1.72 -12.75 -5.74
CA TRP A 11 0.52 -13.10 -4.99
C TRP A 11 -0.41 -11.89 -4.80
N TYR A 12 0.13 -10.74 -4.42
CA TYR A 12 -0.68 -9.52 -4.29
C TYR A 12 -1.33 -9.14 -5.61
N ALA A 13 -0.60 -9.21 -6.71
CA ALA A 13 -1.13 -8.89 -8.02
C ALA A 13 -2.18 -9.90 -8.49
N GLY A 14 -1.85 -11.18 -8.42
CA GLY A 14 -2.69 -12.26 -8.97
C GLY A 14 -3.89 -12.61 -8.11
N THR A 15 -3.74 -12.56 -6.77
CA THR A 15 -4.80 -12.95 -5.83
C THR A 15 -5.66 -11.78 -5.41
N LEU A 16 -5.05 -10.64 -5.09
CA LEU A 16 -5.78 -9.47 -4.60
C LEU A 16 -6.10 -8.45 -5.71
N GLY A 17 -5.49 -8.58 -6.88
CA GLY A 17 -5.69 -7.64 -7.97
C GLY A 17 -5.08 -6.25 -7.70
N TRP A 18 -4.09 -6.16 -6.82
CA TRP A 18 -3.43 -4.90 -6.51
C TRP A 18 -2.38 -4.55 -7.56
N SER A 19 -2.32 -3.28 -7.93
CA SER A 19 -1.33 -2.78 -8.87
C SER A 19 0.02 -2.62 -8.20
N MET A 20 1.00 -3.42 -8.66
CA MET A 20 2.34 -3.50 -8.11
C MET A 20 3.33 -2.66 -8.90
N HIS A 21 4.38 -2.21 -8.26
CA HIS A 21 5.57 -1.67 -8.92
C HIS A 21 6.81 -1.95 -8.06
N PRO A 22 8.00 -2.07 -8.67
CA PRO A 22 9.22 -2.29 -7.89
C PRO A 22 9.74 -0.99 -7.28
N CYS A 23 10.19 -1.07 -6.04
CA CYS A 23 10.91 -0.02 -5.34
C CYS A 23 12.38 -0.41 -5.15
N LYS A 24 13.24 0.56 -4.93
CA LYS A 24 14.66 0.32 -4.62
C LYS A 24 14.77 -0.60 -3.40
N PRO A 25 15.77 -1.50 -3.37
CA PRO A 25 15.96 -2.43 -2.25
C PRO A 25 15.98 -1.71 -0.90
N GLY A 26 15.19 -2.22 0.06
CA GLY A 26 15.11 -1.66 1.41
C GLY A 26 14.55 -0.24 1.51
N ALA A 27 13.95 0.28 0.46
CA ALA A 27 13.49 1.66 0.39
C ALA A 27 12.05 1.78 -0.12
N LYS A 28 11.50 2.99 -0.03
CA LYS A 28 10.17 3.34 -0.55
C LYS A 28 10.24 4.08 -1.89
N VAL A 29 11.39 4.08 -2.52
CA VAL A 29 11.62 4.86 -3.74
C VAL A 29 11.29 4.02 -4.97
N PRO A 30 10.30 4.40 -5.79
CA PRO A 30 9.99 3.67 -7.01
C PRO A 30 11.17 3.63 -7.97
N ILE A 31 11.38 2.48 -8.62
CA ILE A 31 12.42 2.30 -9.64
C ILE A 31 11.93 2.82 -10.99
N LEU A 32 10.67 2.56 -11.32
CA LEU A 32 10.13 2.89 -12.64
C LEU A 32 9.79 4.37 -12.76
N LYS A 33 10.30 5.01 -13.79
CA LYS A 33 9.83 6.34 -14.16
C LYS A 33 8.37 6.26 -14.62
N GLY A 34 7.52 7.14 -14.07
CA GLY A 34 6.09 7.09 -14.36
C GLY A 34 5.37 5.90 -13.73
N TRP A 35 5.84 5.45 -12.59
CA TRP A 35 5.30 4.29 -11.89
C TRP A 35 3.79 4.36 -11.66
N GLN A 36 3.24 5.57 -11.47
CA GLN A 36 1.81 5.79 -11.25
C GLN A 36 0.96 5.26 -12.41
N HIS A 37 1.51 5.31 -13.63
CA HIS A 37 0.85 4.84 -14.84
C HIS A 37 1.31 3.45 -15.30
N ARG A 38 2.40 2.95 -14.72
CA ARG A 38 3.00 1.67 -15.09
C ARG A 38 2.69 0.56 -14.12
N ALA A 39 2.28 0.89 -12.88
CA ALA A 39 1.90 -0.11 -11.89
C ALA A 39 0.85 -1.07 -12.49
N SER A 40 1.00 -2.35 -12.21
CA SER A 40 0.20 -3.39 -12.86
C SER A 40 -0.17 -4.52 -11.90
N ALA A 41 -1.36 -5.05 -12.07
CA ALA A 41 -1.80 -6.27 -11.42
C ALA A 41 -1.62 -7.52 -12.31
N ASP A 42 -1.09 -7.35 -13.52
CA ASP A 42 -0.80 -8.46 -14.41
C ASP A 42 0.45 -9.22 -13.90
N PRO A 43 0.32 -10.51 -13.53
CA PRO A 43 1.47 -11.28 -13.05
C PRO A 43 2.64 -11.35 -14.03
N ARG A 44 2.41 -11.20 -15.32
CA ARG A 44 3.47 -11.19 -16.33
C ARG A 44 4.34 -9.95 -16.22
N ASP A 45 3.75 -8.78 -16.00
CA ASP A 45 4.48 -7.54 -15.77
C ASP A 45 5.28 -7.62 -14.46
N VAL A 46 4.65 -8.08 -13.40
CA VAL A 46 5.27 -8.24 -12.09
C VAL A 46 6.44 -9.22 -12.16
N ALA A 47 6.27 -10.36 -12.81
CA ALA A 47 7.35 -11.33 -12.98
C ALA A 47 8.53 -10.73 -13.74
N ALA A 48 8.28 -9.95 -14.80
CA ALA A 48 9.32 -9.29 -15.58
C ALA A 48 10.12 -8.29 -14.71
N TRP A 49 9.46 -7.48 -13.90
CA TRP A 49 10.13 -6.53 -13.02
C TRP A 49 11.03 -7.20 -11.99
N TRP A 50 10.55 -8.26 -11.33
CA TRP A 50 11.35 -8.95 -10.32
C TRP A 50 12.45 -9.85 -10.90
N ARG A 51 12.39 -10.18 -12.21
CA ARG A 51 13.55 -10.75 -12.91
C ARG A 51 14.64 -9.71 -13.16
N GLU A 52 14.23 -8.50 -13.52
CA GLU A 52 15.17 -7.40 -13.77
C GLU A 52 15.74 -6.83 -12.46
N TYR A 53 14.91 -6.75 -11.42
CA TYR A 53 15.25 -6.19 -10.12
C TYR A 53 14.97 -7.19 -8.98
N PRO A 54 15.77 -8.26 -8.86
CA PRO A 54 15.45 -9.35 -7.92
C PRO A 54 15.37 -8.92 -6.44
N GLY A 55 16.14 -7.90 -6.05
CA GLY A 55 16.16 -7.36 -4.71
C GLY A 55 15.16 -6.22 -4.46
N ALA A 56 14.33 -5.89 -5.45
CA ALA A 56 13.39 -4.78 -5.33
C ALA A 56 12.40 -4.99 -4.20
N ASN A 57 12.14 -3.91 -3.47
CA ASN A 57 11.06 -3.87 -2.50
C ASN A 57 9.71 -3.70 -3.22
N ILE A 58 8.63 -4.04 -2.53
CA ILE A 58 7.28 -4.06 -3.13
C ILE A 58 6.60 -2.71 -2.90
N GLY A 59 6.19 -2.06 -3.99
CA GLY A 59 5.30 -0.91 -3.98
C GLY A 59 3.90 -1.29 -4.44
N VAL A 60 2.90 -0.74 -3.79
CA VAL A 60 1.48 -0.90 -4.16
C VAL A 60 0.95 0.47 -4.54
N ALA A 61 0.43 0.60 -5.75
CA ALA A 61 -0.28 1.81 -6.15
C ALA A 61 -1.69 1.78 -5.58
N THR A 62 -2.02 2.75 -4.73
CA THR A 62 -3.37 2.90 -4.19
C THR A 62 -4.30 3.59 -5.19
N GLY A 63 -5.59 3.53 -4.97
CA GLY A 63 -6.58 4.18 -5.80
C GLY A 63 -7.52 3.20 -6.48
N PRO A 64 -8.34 3.69 -7.44
CA PRO A 64 -9.36 2.86 -8.06
C PRO A 64 -8.80 1.67 -8.85
N GLY A 65 -7.59 1.79 -9.41
CA GLY A 65 -6.93 0.70 -10.14
C GLY A 65 -6.64 -0.53 -9.29
N SER A 66 -6.27 -0.33 -8.02
CA SER A 66 -6.09 -1.41 -7.03
C SER A 66 -7.37 -1.67 -6.22
N GLY A 67 -8.34 -0.79 -6.30
CA GLY A 67 -9.57 -0.88 -5.52
C GLY A 67 -9.36 -0.62 -4.02
N LEU A 68 -8.31 0.11 -3.64
CA LEU A 68 -8.00 0.36 -2.24
C LEU A 68 -7.55 1.78 -1.96
N MET A 69 -7.83 2.22 -0.73
CA MET A 69 -7.26 3.42 -0.15
C MET A 69 -6.58 3.09 1.17
N VAL A 70 -5.63 3.89 1.56
CA VAL A 70 -4.87 3.70 2.78
C VAL A 70 -4.97 4.93 3.66
N LEU A 71 -5.37 4.73 4.91
CA LEU A 71 -5.26 5.73 5.95
C LEU A 71 -3.90 5.56 6.63
N ASP A 72 -3.09 6.59 6.56
CA ASP A 72 -1.74 6.59 7.14
C ASP A 72 -1.77 7.44 8.43
N VAL A 73 -1.42 6.83 9.56
CA VAL A 73 -1.42 7.49 10.87
C VAL A 73 0.02 7.62 11.34
N ASP A 74 0.55 8.81 11.16
CA ASP A 74 1.95 9.12 11.45
C ASP A 74 2.18 9.53 12.91
N GLY A 75 3.44 9.51 13.32
CA GLY A 75 3.90 10.01 14.61
C GLY A 75 3.98 8.98 15.73
N GLY A 76 3.68 7.72 15.44
CA GLY A 76 3.79 6.63 16.40
C GLY A 76 2.75 6.69 17.54
N PRO A 77 2.88 5.78 18.54
CA PRO A 77 1.94 5.71 19.67
C PRO A 77 1.86 7.02 20.44
N GLY A 78 0.63 7.51 20.66
CA GLY A 78 0.37 8.78 21.36
C GLY A 78 0.78 10.04 20.59
N GLY A 79 1.22 9.91 19.34
CA GLY A 79 1.65 11.04 18.51
C GLY A 79 0.53 11.85 17.90
N ILE A 80 0.90 12.86 17.10
CA ILE A 80 -0.06 13.80 16.50
C ILE A 80 -1.07 13.09 15.60
N GLY A 81 -0.64 12.09 14.84
CA GLY A 81 -1.53 11.33 13.96
C GLY A 81 -2.64 10.63 14.74
N GLU A 82 -2.31 9.96 15.83
CA GLU A 82 -3.30 9.29 16.68
C GLU A 82 -4.22 10.30 17.39
N GLN A 83 -3.66 11.42 17.83
CA GLN A 83 -4.46 12.49 18.44
C GLN A 83 -5.45 13.09 17.44
N SER A 84 -5.03 13.32 16.21
CA SER A 84 -5.88 13.82 15.14
C SER A 84 -6.99 12.83 14.79
N LEU A 85 -6.66 11.55 14.69
CA LEU A 85 -7.63 10.50 14.44
C LEU A 85 -8.66 10.43 15.57
N ALA A 86 -8.23 10.47 16.83
CA ALA A 86 -9.14 10.47 17.98
C ALA A 86 -10.10 11.66 17.95
N ALA A 87 -9.62 12.83 17.54
CA ALA A 87 -10.48 14.02 17.39
C ALA A 87 -11.53 13.84 16.30
N LEU A 88 -11.14 13.26 15.16
CA LEU A 88 -12.06 12.94 14.07
C LEU A 88 -13.10 11.90 14.49
N GLU A 89 -12.68 10.89 15.22
CA GLU A 89 -13.59 9.84 15.72
C GLU A 89 -14.61 10.38 16.72
N ARG A 90 -14.25 11.35 17.55
CA ARG A 90 -15.20 12.00 18.45
C ARG A 90 -16.29 12.76 17.69
N THR A 91 -15.98 13.30 16.52
CA THR A 91 -16.92 14.08 15.71
C THR A 91 -17.74 13.20 14.77
N HIS A 92 -17.13 12.18 14.19
CA HIS A 92 -17.69 11.40 13.08
C HIS A 92 -17.99 9.94 13.41
N GLY A 93 -17.65 9.49 14.61
CA GLY A 93 -17.76 8.09 15.01
C GLY A 93 -16.47 7.32 14.82
N THR A 94 -16.40 6.18 15.50
CA THR A 94 -15.21 5.32 15.50
C THR A 94 -14.91 4.76 14.11
N LEU A 95 -13.63 4.78 13.74
CA LEU A 95 -13.17 4.19 12.50
C LEU A 95 -13.52 2.69 12.46
N PRO A 96 -14.11 2.18 11.35
CA PRO A 96 -14.38 0.76 11.22
C PRO A 96 -13.12 -0.08 11.34
N GLU A 97 -13.23 -1.26 11.92
CA GLU A 97 -12.15 -2.24 11.85
C GLU A 97 -11.90 -2.62 10.40
N THR A 98 -10.64 -2.77 10.05
CA THR A 98 -10.23 -3.11 8.70
C THR A 98 -9.06 -4.07 8.71
N PHE A 99 -8.98 -4.87 7.67
CA PHE A 99 -7.84 -5.71 7.33
C PHE A 99 -7.52 -5.52 5.84
N PRO A 100 -6.24 -5.50 5.51
CA PRO A 100 -5.09 -5.55 6.41
C PRO A 100 -4.80 -4.22 7.11
N MET A 101 -4.15 -4.33 8.27
CA MET A 101 -3.48 -3.24 8.94
C MET A 101 -1.99 -3.55 9.00
N GLN A 102 -1.14 -2.53 9.00
CA GLN A 102 0.30 -2.72 9.11
C GLN A 102 0.97 -1.59 9.87
N TRP A 103 2.07 -1.94 10.55
CA TRP A 103 2.99 -0.98 11.13
C TRP A 103 4.05 -0.61 10.10
N THR A 104 4.43 0.67 10.05
CA THR A 104 5.52 1.14 9.21
C THR A 104 6.84 1.10 9.98
N GLY A 105 7.96 1.19 9.26
CA GLY A 105 9.30 1.19 9.89
C GLY A 105 9.54 2.34 10.87
N SER A 106 8.79 3.44 10.77
CA SER A 106 8.87 4.59 11.68
C SER A 106 7.99 4.46 12.92
N GLY A 107 7.26 3.36 13.09
CA GLY A 107 6.31 3.15 14.18
C GLY A 107 4.92 3.73 13.93
N ALA A 108 4.68 4.33 12.78
CA ALA A 108 3.37 4.71 12.31
C ALA A 108 2.57 3.47 11.89
N TRP A 109 1.28 3.62 11.66
CA TRP A 109 0.47 2.51 11.18
C TRP A 109 -0.43 2.92 10.02
N GLN A 110 -0.82 1.94 9.23
CA GLN A 110 -1.67 2.10 8.07
C GLN A 110 -2.86 1.16 8.15
N ALA A 111 -4.04 1.67 7.83
CA ALA A 111 -5.26 0.90 7.69
C ALA A 111 -5.70 0.91 6.22
N VAL A 112 -6.04 -0.25 5.68
CA VAL A 112 -6.39 -0.42 4.28
C VAL A 112 -7.90 -0.61 4.16
N PHE A 113 -8.52 0.20 3.30
CA PHE A 113 -9.95 0.15 3.02
C PHE A 113 -10.21 -0.07 1.53
N ALA A 114 -11.38 -0.59 1.20
CA ALA A 114 -11.85 -0.63 -0.17
C ALA A 114 -12.02 0.80 -0.71
N TRP A 115 -11.66 1.01 -1.98
CA TRP A 115 -11.88 2.29 -2.64
C TRP A 115 -13.39 2.52 -2.80
N PRO A 116 -13.91 3.69 -2.36
CA PRO A 116 -15.32 3.99 -2.52
C PRO A 116 -15.63 4.29 -3.99
N ALA A 117 -16.60 3.56 -4.56
CA ALA A 117 -16.94 3.65 -5.98
C ALA A 117 -17.45 5.03 -6.42
N GLU A 118 -18.00 5.82 -5.51
CA GLU A 118 -18.74 7.05 -5.81
C GLU A 118 -17.98 8.33 -5.45
N ARG A 119 -16.75 8.23 -4.96
CA ARG A 119 -15.99 9.39 -4.47
C ARG A 119 -14.55 9.39 -4.95
N GLU A 120 -14.05 10.56 -5.27
CA GLU A 120 -12.63 10.78 -5.48
C GLU A 120 -11.96 11.12 -4.15
N ILE A 121 -10.88 10.40 -3.82
CA ILE A 121 -10.08 10.64 -2.63
C ILE A 121 -8.66 11.03 -3.06
N ARG A 122 -8.19 12.12 -2.54
CA ARG A 122 -6.83 12.64 -2.80
C ARG A 122 -6.12 12.94 -1.47
N ASN A 123 -4.80 13.00 -1.54
CA ASN A 123 -3.98 13.55 -0.46
C ASN A 123 -4.19 15.06 -0.37
#